data_ca9911b0e361a4ced2afe102c801dcf5
#
_entry.id   ca9911b0e361a4ced2afe102c801dcf5
#
_cell.length_a   1.000
_cell.length_b   1.000
_cell.length_c   1.000
_cell.angle_alpha   90.00
_cell.angle_beta   90.00
_cell.angle_gamma   90.00
#
_symmetry.space_group_name_H-M   'P 1'
#
loop_
_entity.id
_entity.type
_entity.pdbx_description
1 polymer ?
#
loop_
_entity_poly.entity_id
_entity_poly.type
_entity_poly.pdbx_seq_one_letter_code
_entity_poly.pdbx_strand_id
1 'polypeptide(L)'
;MKHRGRHRRGRRGRALRAALTGAALALTGAATMISASQATMADDPGELKPLTSVAATDDLRLTEHHVPRPWLDRLSAAMGDPVGVGAVLDSADHTLRDAADCTAEEREALPVSPAATRAYCWEADDTEGWRPGAVTTSGDADDDGRWGAHRVVLSAWSRDDGTPEGGLARVSFVDADDPGRLPYTSALLAVPVDGGHDYRGLASPVSGMVWYQDKLLVTAGTGGRDALFVYDVDRIQRATTDAHAVGRVPGGWAA
;
A
#
# COMPACT_ATOMS: atom_id res chain seq x y z
N MET A 1 66.40 27.87 -40.45
CA MET A 1 66.14 28.34 -39.07
C MET A 1 65.08 27.46 -38.44
N LYS A 2 65.47 26.81 -37.31
CA LYS A 2 64.60 25.86 -36.59
C LYS A 2 63.67 26.62 -35.64
N HIS A 3 62.37 26.28 -35.57
CA HIS A 3 61.59 26.58 -34.40
C HIS A 3 60.83 25.32 -33.90
N ARG A 4 61.15 24.98 -32.69
CA ARG A 4 60.59 23.90 -31.86
C ARG A 4 59.19 24.32 -31.36
N GLY A 5 58.15 23.55 -31.66
CA GLY A 5 56.85 23.59 -30.97
C GLY A 5 56.82 22.56 -29.86
N ARG A 6 56.80 23.01 -28.63
CA ARG A 6 56.83 22.19 -27.41
C ARG A 6 55.43 21.73 -26.99
N HIS A 7 55.34 20.46 -26.76
CA HIS A 7 54.21 19.71 -26.22
C HIS A 7 53.52 20.35 -25.00
N ARG A 8 52.22 20.63 -25.13
CA ARG A 8 51.31 20.98 -24.02
C ARG A 8 50.14 20.01 -23.91
N ARG A 9 50.35 18.69 -24.09
CA ARG A 9 49.29 17.66 -24.02
C ARG A 9 49.25 16.86 -22.72
N GLY A 10 50.14 17.04 -21.76
CA GLY A 10 50.25 16.17 -20.59
C GLY A 10 49.42 16.55 -19.35
N ARG A 11 48.87 17.77 -19.26
CA ARG A 11 48.22 18.22 -18.01
C ARG A 11 46.70 18.02 -17.98
N ARG A 12 46.01 17.99 -19.14
CA ARG A 12 44.54 17.82 -19.17
C ARG A 12 44.08 16.40 -18.84
N GLY A 13 44.86 15.38 -19.13
CA GLY A 13 44.49 13.98 -18.85
C GLY A 13 44.57 13.60 -17.35
N ARG A 14 45.45 14.24 -16.60
CA ARG A 14 45.57 13.98 -15.14
C ARG A 14 44.45 14.65 -14.34
N ALA A 15 44.04 15.85 -14.74
CA ALA A 15 42.93 16.55 -14.10
C ALA A 15 41.58 15.85 -14.35
N LEU A 16 41.39 15.31 -15.56
CA LEU A 16 40.16 14.56 -15.88
C LEU A 16 40.07 13.24 -15.11
N ARG A 17 41.17 12.51 -14.97
CA ARG A 17 41.22 11.27 -14.18
C ARG A 17 41.01 11.53 -12.69
N ALA A 18 41.55 12.62 -12.14
CA ALA A 18 41.32 12.99 -10.74
C ALA A 18 39.87 13.40 -10.48
N ALA A 19 39.24 14.10 -11.43
CA ALA A 19 37.82 14.46 -11.32
C ALA A 19 36.89 13.24 -11.41
N LEU A 20 37.19 12.28 -12.29
CA LEU A 20 36.39 11.04 -12.40
C LEU A 20 36.54 10.14 -11.18
N THR A 21 37.73 10.05 -10.60
CA THR A 21 37.98 9.27 -9.36
C THR A 21 37.29 9.94 -8.16
N GLY A 22 37.30 11.26 -8.08
CA GLY A 22 36.59 12.00 -7.04
C GLY A 22 35.09 11.87 -7.12
N ALA A 23 34.53 11.90 -8.33
CA ALA A 23 33.08 11.70 -8.55
C ALA A 23 32.65 10.25 -8.23
N ALA A 24 33.46 9.25 -8.57
CA ALA A 24 33.15 7.86 -8.25
C ALA A 24 33.17 7.60 -6.72
N LEU A 25 34.14 8.18 -5.99
CA LEU A 25 34.19 8.09 -4.53
C LEU A 25 33.04 8.84 -3.85
N ALA A 26 32.61 9.97 -4.40
CA ALA A 26 31.46 10.71 -3.87
C ALA A 26 30.15 9.96 -4.09
N LEU A 27 29.96 9.31 -5.24
CA LEU A 27 28.78 8.48 -5.52
C LEU A 27 28.75 7.22 -4.65
N THR A 28 29.89 6.59 -4.40
CA THR A 28 29.96 5.43 -3.50
C THR A 28 29.70 5.83 -2.04
N GLY A 29 30.20 6.98 -1.61
CA GLY A 29 29.92 7.53 -0.28
C GLY A 29 28.45 7.92 -0.09
N ALA A 30 27.80 8.49 -1.11
CA ALA A 30 26.37 8.81 -1.06
C ALA A 30 25.50 7.56 -1.02
N ALA A 31 25.84 6.52 -1.79
CA ALA A 31 25.10 5.25 -1.77
C ALA A 31 25.21 4.54 -0.41
N THR A 32 26.38 4.56 0.23
CA THR A 32 26.55 3.99 1.58
C THR A 32 25.84 4.81 2.66
N MET A 33 25.77 6.13 2.52
CA MET A 33 25.05 6.99 3.47
C MET A 33 23.53 6.82 3.37
N ILE A 34 22.99 6.62 2.16
CA ILE A 34 21.55 6.34 1.97
C ILE A 34 21.20 4.96 2.55
N SER A 35 22.06 3.96 2.38
CA SER A 35 21.84 2.63 2.99
C SER A 35 21.96 2.65 4.52
N ALA A 36 22.82 3.50 5.09
CA ALA A 36 22.96 3.62 6.54
C ALA A 36 21.84 4.43 7.20
N SER A 37 21.18 5.34 6.48
CA SER A 37 20.08 6.15 7.04
C SER A 37 18.75 5.42 7.12
N GLN A 38 18.61 4.25 6.49
CA GLN A 38 17.39 3.43 6.55
C GLN A 38 17.42 2.34 7.64
N ALA A 39 18.59 2.09 8.23
CA ALA A 39 18.73 1.17 9.33
C ALA A 39 18.91 1.96 10.64
N THR A 40 17.82 2.40 11.26
CA THR A 40 17.84 2.58 12.71
C THR A 40 18.00 1.18 13.31
N MET A 41 19.24 0.72 13.38
CA MET A 41 19.58 -0.47 14.16
C MET A 41 19.24 -0.14 15.61
N ALA A 42 18.20 -0.75 16.14
CA ALA A 42 18.10 -0.95 17.57
C ALA A 42 19.41 -1.59 18.04
N ASP A 43 19.78 -1.34 19.28
CA ASP A 43 20.97 -1.88 19.93
C ASP A 43 21.31 -3.27 19.43
N ASP A 44 22.58 -3.53 19.13
CA ASP A 44 23.14 -4.75 18.55
C ASP A 44 22.23 -5.98 18.76
N PRO A 45 21.58 -6.50 17.71
CA PRO A 45 20.65 -7.62 17.85
C PRO A 45 21.35 -8.91 18.29
N GLY A 46 22.66 -8.86 18.50
CA GLY A 46 23.48 -10.00 18.82
C GLY A 46 23.87 -10.82 17.58
N GLU A 47 24.61 -11.89 17.81
CA GLU A 47 25.07 -12.78 16.74
C GLU A 47 23.87 -13.53 16.09
N LEU A 48 23.76 -13.45 14.77
CA LEU A 48 22.77 -14.22 14.01
C LEU A 48 23.08 -15.73 14.17
N LYS A 49 22.12 -16.46 14.72
CA LYS A 49 22.21 -17.93 14.86
C LYS A 49 21.19 -18.59 13.95
N PRO A 50 21.60 -19.63 13.20
CA PRO A 50 20.64 -20.37 12.37
C PRO A 50 19.62 -21.09 13.29
N LEU A 51 18.34 -21.00 12.92
CA LEU A 51 17.27 -21.78 13.55
C LEU A 51 17.34 -23.22 13.04
N THR A 52 17.95 -24.11 13.82
CA THR A 52 18.23 -25.49 13.39
C THR A 52 17.30 -26.54 13.99
N SER A 53 16.46 -26.15 14.94
CA SER A 53 15.52 -27.08 15.57
C SER A 53 14.07 -26.81 15.13
N VAL A 54 13.26 -27.85 15.03
CA VAL A 54 11.82 -27.73 14.74
C VAL A 54 11.14 -26.87 15.81
N ALA A 55 11.50 -27.04 17.08
CA ALA A 55 10.94 -26.23 18.17
C ALA A 55 11.26 -24.74 18.03
N ALA A 56 12.43 -24.37 17.48
CA ALA A 56 12.79 -22.98 17.27
C ALA A 56 12.05 -22.33 16.08
N THR A 57 11.51 -23.14 15.18
CA THR A 57 10.74 -22.68 14.01
C THR A 57 9.23 -22.80 14.20
N ASP A 58 8.76 -23.54 15.22
CA ASP A 58 7.32 -23.73 15.46
C ASP A 58 6.60 -22.42 15.78
N ASP A 59 7.25 -21.52 16.52
CA ASP A 59 6.71 -20.18 16.85
C ASP A 59 6.58 -19.27 15.58
N LEU A 60 7.28 -19.62 14.51
CA LEU A 60 7.21 -18.91 13.22
C LEU A 60 6.23 -19.56 12.23
N ARG A 61 5.56 -20.63 12.64
CA ARG A 61 4.64 -21.35 11.78
C ARG A 61 3.29 -20.65 11.71
N LEU A 62 2.87 -20.30 10.51
CA LEU A 62 1.51 -19.82 10.26
C LEU A 62 0.52 -21.01 10.30
N THR A 63 -0.61 -20.79 10.96
CA THR A 63 -1.74 -21.72 10.93
C THR A 63 -2.76 -21.21 9.93
N GLU A 64 -3.04 -21.99 8.89
CA GLU A 64 -4.00 -21.62 7.85
C GLU A 64 -5.44 -21.92 8.31
N HIS A 65 -6.32 -20.93 8.12
CA HIS A 65 -7.75 -21.05 8.31
C HIS A 65 -8.46 -20.61 7.02
N HIS A 66 -8.97 -21.56 6.27
CA HIS A 66 -9.71 -21.29 5.05
C HIS A 66 -11.18 -21.03 5.33
N VAL A 67 -11.75 -20.01 4.70
CA VAL A 67 -13.20 -19.85 4.62
C VAL A 67 -13.76 -20.98 3.74
N PRO A 68 -14.72 -21.78 4.23
CA PRO A 68 -15.28 -22.86 3.43
C PRO A 68 -15.94 -22.33 2.15
N ARG A 69 -15.61 -22.92 0.99
CA ARG A 69 -16.16 -22.48 -0.30
C ARG A 69 -17.69 -22.36 -0.31
N PRO A 70 -18.47 -23.29 0.31
CA PRO A 70 -19.92 -23.14 0.37
C PRO A 70 -20.41 -21.88 1.12
N TRP A 71 -19.58 -21.28 1.98
CA TRP A 71 -19.92 -20.01 2.62
C TRP A 71 -19.79 -18.84 1.63
N LEU A 72 -18.71 -18.84 0.85
CA LEU A 72 -18.50 -17.86 -0.21
C LEU A 72 -19.58 -17.94 -1.29
N ASP A 73 -19.97 -19.16 -1.68
CA ASP A 73 -21.01 -19.38 -2.68
C ASP A 73 -22.39 -18.90 -2.18
N ARG A 74 -22.71 -19.12 -0.90
CA ARG A 74 -23.95 -18.60 -0.28
C ARG A 74 -23.97 -17.08 -0.21
N LEU A 75 -22.84 -16.48 0.18
CA LEU A 75 -22.72 -15.03 0.24
C LEU A 75 -22.90 -14.43 -1.16
N SER A 76 -22.28 -15.01 -2.19
CA SER A 76 -22.46 -14.59 -3.58
C SER A 76 -23.91 -14.75 -4.05
N ALA A 77 -24.59 -15.81 -3.65
CA ALA A 77 -26.01 -15.99 -3.98
C ALA A 77 -26.91 -14.93 -3.34
N ALA A 78 -26.54 -14.39 -2.18
CA ALA A 78 -27.28 -13.36 -1.47
C ALA A 78 -26.96 -11.94 -1.95
N MET A 79 -25.69 -11.65 -2.28
CA MET A 79 -25.20 -10.31 -2.62
C MET A 79 -25.08 -10.07 -4.14
N GLY A 80 -25.16 -11.12 -4.95
CA GLY A 80 -24.89 -11.10 -6.38
C GLY A 80 -23.48 -11.60 -6.72
N ASP A 81 -23.23 -11.76 -8.02
CA ASP A 81 -21.94 -12.25 -8.49
C ASP A 81 -20.79 -11.30 -8.08
N PRO A 82 -19.68 -11.85 -7.60
CA PRO A 82 -18.51 -11.04 -7.28
C PRO A 82 -17.92 -10.42 -8.55
N VAL A 83 -17.29 -9.27 -8.38
CA VAL A 83 -16.61 -8.54 -9.46
C VAL A 83 -15.15 -8.37 -9.12
N GLY A 84 -14.33 -8.05 -10.13
CA GLY A 84 -12.93 -7.70 -9.97
C GLY A 84 -12.72 -6.18 -9.85
N VAL A 85 -11.46 -5.83 -9.64
CA VAL A 85 -11.00 -4.44 -9.41
C VAL A 85 -11.47 -3.46 -10.49
N GLY A 86 -11.45 -3.84 -11.77
CA GLY A 86 -11.88 -2.95 -12.86
C GLY A 86 -13.31 -2.45 -12.67
N ALA A 87 -14.26 -3.34 -12.34
CA ALA A 87 -15.65 -2.95 -12.10
C ALA A 87 -15.82 -2.07 -10.85
N VAL A 88 -14.94 -2.22 -9.86
CA VAL A 88 -14.91 -1.35 -8.68
C VAL A 88 -14.46 0.05 -9.08
N LEU A 89 -13.39 0.17 -9.87
CA LEU A 89 -12.88 1.44 -10.37
C LEU A 89 -13.90 2.16 -11.27
N ASP A 90 -14.61 1.43 -12.12
CA ASP A 90 -15.68 1.99 -12.96
C ASP A 90 -16.80 2.66 -12.14
N SER A 91 -16.93 2.30 -10.88
CA SER A 91 -17.92 2.86 -9.95
C SER A 91 -17.36 3.99 -9.06
N ALA A 92 -16.12 4.43 -9.31
CA ALA A 92 -15.50 5.47 -8.51
C ALA A 92 -16.29 6.78 -8.58
N ASP A 93 -16.65 7.30 -7.44
CA ASP A 93 -17.53 8.46 -7.26
C ASP A 93 -16.84 9.65 -6.58
N HIS A 94 -15.59 9.44 -6.11
CA HIS A 94 -14.73 10.44 -5.51
C HIS A 94 -13.48 10.65 -6.36
N THR A 95 -12.78 11.76 -6.13
CA THR A 95 -11.51 12.06 -6.83
C THR A 95 -10.54 12.71 -5.84
N LEU A 96 -9.29 12.22 -5.80
CA LEU A 96 -8.24 12.88 -5.03
C LEU A 96 -8.00 14.29 -5.58
N ARG A 97 -7.85 15.26 -4.67
CA ARG A 97 -7.54 16.65 -5.00
C ARG A 97 -6.03 16.83 -5.09
N ASP A 98 -5.56 17.57 -6.11
CA ASP A 98 -4.16 18.00 -6.19
C ASP A 98 -3.82 18.93 -5.02
N ALA A 99 -2.54 19.01 -4.66
CA ALA A 99 -2.06 19.83 -3.54
C ALA A 99 -2.51 21.31 -3.61
N ALA A 100 -2.75 21.85 -4.82
CA ALA A 100 -3.25 23.20 -5.01
C ALA A 100 -4.71 23.36 -4.53
N ASP A 101 -5.50 22.28 -4.61
CA ASP A 101 -6.93 22.25 -4.28
C ASP A 101 -7.19 21.71 -2.86
N CYS A 102 -6.13 21.31 -2.14
CA CYS A 102 -6.21 20.96 -0.73
C CYS A 102 -6.54 22.18 0.14
N THR A 103 -7.21 21.99 1.26
CA THR A 103 -7.42 23.04 2.27
C THR A 103 -6.09 23.50 2.89
N ALA A 104 -6.10 24.61 3.58
CA ALA A 104 -4.91 25.11 4.28
C ALA A 104 -4.41 24.12 5.34
N GLU A 105 -5.34 23.52 6.11
CA GLU A 105 -5.03 22.54 7.15
C GLU A 105 -4.44 21.26 6.57
N GLU A 106 -5.00 20.74 5.48
CA GLU A 106 -4.47 19.56 4.78
C GLU A 106 -3.07 19.83 4.23
N ARG A 107 -2.80 21.03 3.71
CA ARG A 107 -1.45 21.40 3.23
C ARG A 107 -0.42 21.48 4.35
N GLU A 108 -0.82 21.90 5.56
CA GLU A 108 0.07 21.89 6.72
C GLU A 108 0.49 20.46 7.13
N ALA A 109 -0.35 19.48 6.88
CA ALA A 109 -0.06 18.07 7.13
C ALA A 109 0.83 17.42 6.06
N LEU A 110 1.02 18.04 4.89
CA LEU A 110 1.88 17.52 3.83
C LEU A 110 3.37 17.65 4.20
N PRO A 111 4.21 16.67 3.85
CA PRO A 111 5.64 16.77 4.10
C PRO A 111 6.24 17.97 3.33
N VAL A 112 6.89 18.86 4.05
CA VAL A 112 7.49 20.07 3.47
C VAL A 112 8.98 19.96 3.19
N SER A 113 9.63 18.91 3.69
CA SER A 113 11.07 18.70 3.47
C SER A 113 11.44 17.21 3.44
N PRO A 114 11.96 16.70 2.32
CA PRO A 114 12.00 17.35 1.01
C PRO A 114 10.59 17.59 0.47
N ALA A 115 10.42 18.64 -0.32
CA ALA A 115 9.14 18.90 -0.98
C ALA A 115 8.74 17.69 -1.84
N ALA A 116 7.52 17.20 -1.68
CA ALA A 116 7.00 16.16 -2.54
C ALA A 116 6.91 16.67 -3.98
N THR A 117 7.27 15.84 -4.95
CA THR A 117 7.12 16.16 -6.37
C THR A 117 5.65 16.35 -6.71
N ARG A 118 4.79 15.57 -6.07
CA ARG A 118 3.35 15.63 -6.16
C ARG A 118 2.73 15.15 -4.86
N ALA A 119 1.62 15.78 -4.45
CA ALA A 119 0.84 15.38 -3.29
C ALA A 119 -0.64 15.54 -3.61
N TYR A 120 -1.46 14.71 -3.00
CA TYR A 120 -2.91 14.67 -3.18
C TYR A 120 -3.60 14.59 -1.83
N CYS A 121 -4.80 15.17 -1.75
CA CYS A 121 -5.64 15.08 -0.57
C CYS A 121 -6.88 14.25 -0.85
N TRP A 122 -7.26 13.43 0.09
CA TRP A 122 -8.54 12.74 0.13
C TRP A 122 -9.66 13.74 0.45
N GLU A 123 -10.89 13.38 0.17
CA GLU A 123 -12.01 14.16 0.69
C GLU A 123 -12.06 14.04 2.22
N ALA A 124 -12.20 15.18 2.90
CA ALA A 124 -12.12 15.23 4.36
C ALA A 124 -13.19 14.35 5.04
N ASP A 125 -14.40 14.39 4.50
CA ASP A 125 -15.52 13.58 5.01
C ASP A 125 -15.29 12.07 4.87
N ASP A 126 -14.51 11.65 3.85
CA ASP A 126 -14.19 10.23 3.66
C ASP A 126 -13.12 9.73 4.62
N THR A 127 -12.31 10.63 5.16
CA THR A 127 -11.21 10.26 6.04
C THR A 127 -11.50 10.55 7.51
N GLU A 128 -12.64 11.16 7.82
CA GLU A 128 -13.04 11.44 9.21
C GLU A 128 -13.17 10.16 10.03
N GLY A 129 -12.43 10.06 11.13
CA GLY A 129 -12.38 8.87 11.97
C GLY A 129 -11.60 7.69 11.39
N TRP A 130 -10.99 7.84 10.20
CA TRP A 130 -10.17 6.83 9.57
C TRP A 130 -8.69 7.17 9.64
N ARG A 131 -7.86 6.18 9.94
CA ARG A 131 -6.39 6.31 9.95
C ARG A 131 -5.79 5.51 8.81
N PRO A 132 -4.87 6.09 8.03
CA PRO A 132 -4.16 5.35 7.01
C PRO A 132 -3.26 4.29 7.66
N GLY A 133 -3.22 3.09 7.08
CA GLY A 133 -2.43 1.97 7.59
C GLY A 133 -1.33 1.54 6.63
N ALA A 134 -1.68 1.18 5.40
CA ALA A 134 -0.74 0.64 4.43
C ALA A 134 -1.12 1.04 3.00
N VAL A 135 -0.14 0.98 2.10
CA VAL A 135 -0.33 1.23 0.67
C VAL A 135 0.36 0.13 -0.12
N THR A 136 -0.26 -0.30 -1.21
CA THR A 136 0.30 -1.18 -2.23
C THR A 136 -0.21 -0.76 -3.61
N THR A 137 0.35 -1.31 -4.67
CA THR A 137 -0.01 -0.91 -6.04
C THR A 137 -0.17 -2.12 -6.95
N SER A 138 -0.76 -1.92 -8.12
CA SER A 138 -0.77 -2.94 -9.18
C SER A 138 0.63 -3.36 -9.64
N GLY A 139 1.67 -2.53 -9.38
CA GLY A 139 3.06 -2.90 -9.62
C GLY A 139 3.61 -3.98 -8.69
N ASP A 140 2.96 -4.21 -7.54
CA ASP A 140 3.29 -5.33 -6.65
C ASP A 140 2.58 -6.62 -7.09
N ALA A 141 1.46 -6.47 -7.81
CA ALA A 141 0.61 -7.57 -8.26
C ALA A 141 1.06 -8.17 -9.60
N ASP A 142 1.50 -7.32 -10.52
CA ASP A 142 1.91 -7.71 -11.88
C ASP A 142 3.14 -6.89 -12.31
N ASP A 143 4.08 -7.56 -12.99
CA ASP A 143 5.38 -7.02 -13.43
C ASP A 143 5.23 -5.85 -14.42
N ASP A 144 4.12 -5.74 -15.15
CA ASP A 144 3.86 -4.63 -16.06
C ASP A 144 3.35 -3.36 -15.36
N GLY A 145 3.10 -3.45 -14.06
CA GLY A 145 2.63 -2.35 -13.23
C GLY A 145 1.13 -2.07 -13.36
N ARG A 146 0.37 -2.99 -13.97
CA ARG A 146 -1.04 -2.85 -14.23
C ARG A 146 -1.84 -4.03 -13.72
N TRP A 147 -3.11 -3.78 -13.43
CA TRP A 147 -4.10 -4.83 -13.22
C TRP A 147 -5.16 -4.72 -14.32
N GLY A 148 -5.08 -5.63 -15.28
CA GLY A 148 -5.81 -5.51 -16.53
C GLY A 148 -5.41 -4.25 -17.30
N ALA A 149 -6.32 -3.30 -17.48
CA ALA A 149 -6.03 -2.06 -18.19
C ALA A 149 -5.55 -0.91 -17.27
N HIS A 150 -5.65 -1.07 -15.94
CA HIS A 150 -5.52 0.02 -14.97
C HIS A 150 -4.20 -0.02 -14.19
N ARG A 151 -3.64 1.15 -13.93
CA ARG A 151 -2.72 1.37 -12.82
C ARG A 151 -3.52 1.67 -11.57
N VAL A 152 -3.30 0.90 -10.52
CA VAL A 152 -4.11 0.99 -9.31
C VAL A 152 -3.24 1.24 -8.10
N VAL A 153 -3.67 2.16 -7.26
CA VAL A 153 -3.11 2.32 -5.91
C VAL A 153 -4.17 1.89 -4.91
N LEU A 154 -3.79 1.01 -4.00
CA LEU A 154 -4.63 0.58 -2.88
C LEU A 154 -4.14 1.24 -1.60
N SER A 155 -5.05 1.88 -0.87
CA SER A 155 -4.76 2.48 0.44
C SER A 155 -5.66 1.86 1.50
N ALA A 156 -5.06 1.25 2.51
CA ALA A 156 -5.79 0.67 3.64
C ALA A 156 -6.03 1.70 4.73
N TRP A 157 -7.19 1.62 5.35
CA TRP A 157 -7.64 2.49 6.42
C TRP A 157 -8.22 1.68 7.56
N SER A 158 -8.02 2.14 8.77
CA SER A 158 -8.63 1.56 9.97
C SER A 158 -9.42 2.62 10.71
N ARG A 159 -10.63 2.28 11.14
CA ARG A 159 -11.47 3.18 11.91
C ARG A 159 -11.04 3.18 13.39
N ASP A 160 -10.85 4.35 13.96
CA ASP A 160 -10.42 4.53 15.35
C ASP A 160 -11.15 5.75 15.95
N ASP A 161 -12.44 5.64 16.11
CA ASP A 161 -13.29 6.71 16.61
C ASP A 161 -14.01 6.36 17.93
N GLY A 162 -13.68 5.21 18.52
CA GLY A 162 -14.29 4.74 19.76
C GLY A 162 -15.75 4.31 19.62
N THR A 163 -16.28 4.22 18.39
CA THR A 163 -17.62 3.74 18.11
C THR A 163 -17.69 2.20 18.14
N PRO A 164 -18.88 1.59 18.13
CA PRO A 164 -19.04 0.13 17.99
C PRO A 164 -18.43 -0.42 16.70
N GLU A 165 -18.29 0.42 15.67
CA GLU A 165 -17.60 0.11 14.40
C GLU A 165 -16.09 0.39 14.50
N GLY A 166 -15.60 0.79 15.66
CA GLY A 166 -14.17 1.00 15.92
C GLY A 166 -13.34 -0.23 15.59
N GLY A 167 -12.27 0.00 14.85
CA GLY A 167 -11.40 -1.07 14.37
C GLY A 167 -11.75 -1.62 12.99
N LEU A 168 -12.86 -1.24 12.36
CA LEU A 168 -13.17 -1.64 10.99
C LEU A 168 -12.04 -1.25 10.03
N ALA A 169 -11.78 -2.11 9.07
CA ALA A 169 -10.80 -1.91 8.03
C ALA A 169 -11.44 -1.80 6.64
N ARG A 170 -10.96 -0.87 5.84
CA ARG A 170 -11.36 -0.72 4.43
C ARG A 170 -10.14 -0.48 3.55
N VAL A 171 -10.31 -0.70 2.27
CA VAL A 171 -9.32 -0.38 1.24
C VAL A 171 -9.94 0.58 0.24
N SER A 172 -9.26 1.69 -0.02
CA SER A 172 -9.61 2.60 -1.11
C SER A 172 -8.86 2.17 -2.37
N PHE A 173 -9.59 2.05 -3.47
CA PHE A 173 -9.12 1.71 -4.80
C PHE A 173 -9.02 3.01 -5.59
N VAL A 174 -7.82 3.40 -5.97
CA VAL A 174 -7.54 4.63 -6.73
C VAL A 174 -7.13 4.25 -8.14
N ASP A 175 -7.83 4.75 -9.14
CA ASP A 175 -7.38 4.68 -10.53
C ASP A 175 -6.26 5.70 -10.75
N ALA A 176 -5.07 5.22 -11.05
CA ALA A 176 -3.85 6.00 -11.23
C ALA A 176 -3.39 6.06 -12.70
N ASP A 177 -4.26 5.78 -13.66
CA ASP A 177 -3.93 5.85 -15.08
C ASP A 177 -3.63 7.29 -15.52
N ASP A 178 -4.38 8.26 -15.01
CA ASP A 178 -4.14 9.70 -15.24
C ASP A 178 -3.77 10.40 -13.91
N PRO A 179 -2.49 10.78 -13.74
CA PRO A 179 -2.07 11.53 -12.55
C PRO A 179 -2.74 12.90 -12.37
N GLY A 180 -3.40 13.43 -13.39
CA GLY A 180 -4.20 14.68 -13.31
C GLY A 180 -5.61 14.45 -12.77
N ARG A 181 -6.06 13.21 -12.71
CA ARG A 181 -7.38 12.84 -12.22
C ARG A 181 -7.33 11.44 -11.62
N LEU A 182 -7.36 11.35 -10.30
CA LEU A 182 -7.26 10.11 -9.53
C LEU A 182 -8.62 9.76 -8.89
N PRO A 183 -9.56 9.20 -9.65
CA PRO A 183 -10.84 8.77 -9.09
C PRO A 183 -10.63 7.61 -8.13
N TYR A 184 -11.48 7.52 -7.09
CA TYR A 184 -11.40 6.44 -6.12
C TYR A 184 -12.77 6.05 -5.57
N THR A 185 -12.84 4.84 -5.05
CA THR A 185 -13.92 4.33 -4.21
C THR A 185 -13.35 3.41 -3.14
N SER A 186 -14.15 3.01 -2.16
CA SER A 186 -13.67 2.19 -1.04
C SER A 186 -14.47 0.91 -0.89
N ALA A 187 -13.79 -0.18 -0.47
CA ALA A 187 -14.40 -1.43 -0.08
C ALA A 187 -14.08 -1.78 1.37
N LEU A 188 -15.06 -2.24 2.12
CA LEU A 188 -14.88 -2.79 3.46
C LEU A 188 -14.17 -4.14 3.35
N LEU A 189 -13.10 -4.35 4.11
CA LEU A 189 -12.53 -5.68 4.28
C LEU A 189 -13.48 -6.52 5.13
N ALA A 190 -14.04 -7.58 4.56
CA ALA A 190 -15.10 -8.35 5.18
C ALA A 190 -14.73 -9.82 5.33
N VAL A 191 -15.30 -10.45 6.35
CA VAL A 191 -15.18 -11.89 6.57
C VAL A 191 -16.56 -12.51 6.64
N PRO A 192 -16.83 -13.62 5.93
CA PRO A 192 -18.10 -14.34 6.02
C PRO A 192 -18.33 -14.88 7.43
N VAL A 193 -19.55 -14.76 7.91
CA VAL A 193 -19.99 -15.31 9.20
C VAL A 193 -21.28 -16.10 9.03
N ASP A 194 -21.77 -16.74 10.08
CA ASP A 194 -23.01 -17.51 10.10
C ASP A 194 -23.16 -18.46 8.91
N GLY A 195 -22.08 -19.21 8.64
CA GLY A 195 -22.10 -20.17 7.54
C GLY A 195 -22.17 -19.55 6.15
N GLY A 196 -21.83 -18.27 5.98
CA GLY A 196 -21.93 -17.50 4.74
C GLY A 196 -23.32 -16.93 4.47
N HIS A 197 -24.17 -16.87 5.48
CA HIS A 197 -25.46 -16.17 5.39
C HIS A 197 -25.32 -14.67 5.67
N ASP A 198 -24.19 -14.26 6.26
CA ASP A 198 -23.89 -12.88 6.59
C ASP A 198 -22.39 -12.63 6.51
N TYR A 199 -21.97 -11.38 6.61
CA TYR A 199 -20.57 -10.96 6.68
C TYR A 199 -20.35 -9.94 7.79
N ARG A 200 -19.11 -9.83 8.26
CA ARG A 200 -18.67 -8.77 9.17
C ARG A 200 -17.47 -8.07 8.58
N GLY A 201 -17.37 -6.77 8.81
CA GLY A 201 -16.15 -6.05 8.56
C GLY A 201 -14.99 -6.59 9.40
N LEU A 202 -13.79 -6.58 8.86
CA LEU A 202 -12.57 -6.85 9.60
C LEU A 202 -12.40 -5.76 10.65
N ALA A 203 -12.61 -6.12 11.91
CA ALA A 203 -12.48 -5.21 13.05
C ALA A 203 -11.07 -5.31 13.64
N SER A 204 -10.08 -4.79 12.90
CA SER A 204 -8.67 -4.81 13.31
C SER A 204 -7.88 -3.74 12.56
N PRO A 205 -6.98 -3.01 13.24
CA PRO A 205 -6.09 -2.08 12.57
C PRO A 205 -5.21 -2.79 11.55
N VAL A 206 -5.16 -2.24 10.34
CA VAL A 206 -4.27 -2.71 9.28
C VAL A 206 -2.88 -2.15 9.53
N SER A 207 -1.88 -3.02 9.65
CA SER A 207 -0.48 -2.67 9.87
C SER A 207 0.42 -2.87 8.65
N GLY A 208 -0.05 -3.64 7.67
CA GLY A 208 0.65 -3.88 6.41
C GLY A 208 -0.28 -4.43 5.36
N MET A 209 0.06 -4.21 4.09
CA MET A 209 -0.70 -4.70 2.96
C MET A 209 0.23 -4.92 1.77
N VAL A 210 0.05 -6.03 1.07
CA VAL A 210 0.75 -6.34 -0.18
C VAL A 210 -0.25 -6.92 -1.16
N TRP A 211 -0.26 -6.40 -2.37
CA TRP A 211 -1.00 -6.99 -3.48
C TRP A 211 -0.07 -7.94 -4.24
N TYR A 212 -0.39 -9.21 -4.24
CA TYR A 212 0.38 -10.25 -4.90
C TYR A 212 -0.52 -11.07 -5.81
N GLN A 213 -0.38 -10.93 -7.11
CA GLN A 213 -1.24 -11.54 -8.11
C GLN A 213 -2.74 -11.22 -7.82
N ASP A 214 -3.61 -12.23 -7.82
CA ASP A 214 -5.03 -12.12 -7.50
C ASP A 214 -5.34 -12.02 -5.99
N LYS A 215 -4.31 -11.88 -5.14
CA LYS A 215 -4.47 -11.85 -3.67
C LYS A 215 -4.02 -10.53 -3.07
N LEU A 216 -4.83 -10.03 -2.17
CA LEU A 216 -4.46 -8.92 -1.29
C LEU A 216 -4.16 -9.50 0.10
N LEU A 217 -2.91 -9.41 0.51
CA LEU A 217 -2.43 -9.88 1.81
C LEU A 217 -2.46 -8.70 2.78
N VAL A 218 -3.16 -8.85 3.88
CA VAL A 218 -3.36 -7.78 4.88
C VAL A 218 -2.91 -8.28 6.25
N THR A 219 -1.92 -7.63 6.84
CA THR A 219 -1.55 -7.88 8.23
C THR A 219 -2.40 -6.99 9.12
N ALA A 220 -3.09 -7.60 10.05
CA ALA A 220 -3.95 -6.93 11.00
C ALA A 220 -3.96 -7.68 12.33
N GLY A 221 -4.09 -6.97 13.43
CA GLY A 221 -4.09 -7.59 14.75
C GLY A 221 -4.36 -6.60 15.87
N THR A 222 -4.84 -7.12 16.98
CA THR A 222 -5.02 -6.40 18.24
C THR A 222 -4.71 -7.29 19.43
N GLY A 223 -3.98 -6.75 20.40
CA GLY A 223 -3.76 -7.40 21.69
C GLY A 223 -3.01 -8.74 21.62
N GLY A 224 -2.01 -8.84 20.73
CA GLY A 224 -1.17 -10.05 20.59
C GLY A 224 -1.83 -11.17 19.80
N ARG A 225 -2.86 -10.85 19.01
CA ARG A 225 -3.48 -11.75 18.05
C ARG A 225 -3.33 -11.17 16.66
N ASP A 226 -2.14 -11.31 16.11
CA ASP A 226 -1.81 -10.85 14.80
C ASP A 226 -2.08 -11.96 13.78
N ALA A 227 -2.65 -11.59 12.63
CA ALA A 227 -2.98 -12.51 11.55
C ALA A 227 -2.68 -11.90 10.19
N LEU A 228 -2.39 -12.77 9.24
CA LEU A 228 -2.34 -12.44 7.83
C LEU A 228 -3.67 -12.86 7.20
N PHE A 229 -4.46 -11.89 6.79
CA PHE A 229 -5.69 -12.10 6.03
C PHE A 229 -5.36 -12.11 4.55
N VAL A 230 -5.97 -13.02 3.80
CA VAL A 230 -5.79 -13.15 2.36
C VAL A 230 -7.15 -12.97 1.70
N TYR A 231 -7.28 -11.88 0.97
CA TYR A 231 -8.47 -11.53 0.19
C TYR A 231 -8.23 -11.83 -1.29
N ASP A 232 -9.29 -12.20 -1.99
CA ASP A 232 -9.30 -12.41 -3.42
C ASP A 232 -9.83 -11.13 -4.10
N VAL A 233 -8.99 -10.46 -4.91
CA VAL A 233 -9.36 -9.19 -5.55
C VAL A 233 -10.38 -9.34 -6.68
N ASP A 234 -10.68 -10.58 -7.08
CA ASP A 234 -11.75 -10.90 -8.03
C ASP A 234 -13.06 -11.29 -7.32
N ARG A 235 -13.13 -11.13 -6.00
CA ARG A 235 -14.31 -11.47 -5.19
C ARG A 235 -14.86 -10.30 -4.40
N ILE A 236 -14.90 -9.14 -5.01
CA ILE A 236 -15.50 -7.93 -4.41
C ILE A 236 -16.99 -7.93 -4.72
N GLN A 237 -17.81 -7.70 -3.70
CA GLN A 237 -19.28 -7.75 -3.81
C GLN A 237 -19.94 -6.44 -3.39
N ARG A 238 -21.11 -6.16 -3.93
CA ARG A 238 -21.91 -5.03 -3.46
C ARG A 238 -22.40 -5.28 -2.04
N ALA A 239 -22.13 -4.33 -1.15
CA ALA A 239 -22.64 -4.38 0.21
C ALA A 239 -24.16 -4.16 0.23
N THR A 240 -24.85 -4.89 1.08
CA THR A 240 -26.31 -4.77 1.25
C THR A 240 -26.69 -3.68 2.25
N THR A 241 -25.73 -3.17 3.01
CA THR A 241 -25.91 -2.13 4.03
C THR A 241 -25.27 -0.83 3.58
N ASP A 242 -26.03 0.25 3.67
CA ASP A 242 -25.54 1.60 3.49
C ASP A 242 -24.99 2.09 4.84
N ALA A 243 -23.66 2.07 4.99
CA ALA A 243 -22.97 2.51 6.18
C ALA A 243 -21.67 3.23 5.81
N HIS A 244 -21.20 4.14 6.68
CA HIS A 244 -19.92 4.85 6.49
C HIS A 244 -18.72 3.92 6.27
N ALA A 245 -18.78 2.69 6.79
CA ALA A 245 -17.76 1.68 6.63
C ALA A 245 -17.62 1.13 5.20
N VAL A 246 -18.69 1.20 4.40
CA VAL A 246 -18.74 0.67 3.02
C VAL A 246 -18.88 1.76 1.95
N GLY A 247 -18.69 3.02 2.33
CA GLY A 247 -18.85 4.18 1.44
C GLY A 247 -20.20 4.87 1.58
N ARG A 248 -20.33 6.04 0.94
CA ARG A 248 -21.52 6.91 1.05
C ARG A 248 -22.62 6.56 0.06
N VAL A 249 -22.35 5.71 -0.91
CA VAL A 249 -23.29 5.37 -1.98
C VAL A 249 -24.08 4.13 -1.58
N PRO A 250 -25.41 4.13 -1.73
CA PRO A 250 -26.18 2.91 -1.60
C PRO A 250 -25.59 1.79 -2.44
N GLY A 251 -25.27 0.66 -1.82
CA GLY A 251 -24.60 -0.44 -2.48
C GLY A 251 -23.07 -0.29 -2.60
N GLY A 252 -22.38 0.23 -1.57
CA GLY A 252 -20.93 0.20 -1.44
C GLY A 252 -20.32 -1.20 -1.56
N TRP A 253 -19.02 -1.30 -1.54
CA TRP A 253 -18.30 -2.56 -1.78
C TRP A 253 -17.83 -3.25 -0.49
N ALA A 254 -17.77 -4.58 -0.53
CA ALA A 254 -17.10 -5.42 0.46
C ALA A 254 -16.22 -6.45 -0.26
N ALA A 255 -15.00 -6.65 0.24
CA ALA A 255 -13.99 -7.57 -0.28
C ALA A 255 -13.67 -8.67 0.75
#